data_a3bda7fc7bc1700a1f6c760949016824
#
_entry.id   a3bda7fc7bc1700a1f6c760949016824
#
_cell.length_a   1.000
_cell.length_b   1.000
_cell.length_c   1.000
_cell.angle_alpha   90.00
_cell.angle_beta   90.00
_cell.angle_gamma   90.00
#
_symmetry.space_group_name_H-M   'P 1'
#
loop_
_entity.id
_entity.type
_entity.pdbx_description
1 polymer ?
#
loop_
_entity_poly.entity_id
_entity_poly.type
_entity_poly.pdbx_seq_one_letter_code
_entity_poly.pdbx_strand_id
1 'polypeptide(L)'
;SSYRNAFMRDRDRLIHSAAFRRLEHKTQVFVQHEGDNFRSRLTHSIEVAQIARTIATRLGLDSDLAETVALAHDLGHTPFGHAGEEALNNSMKNKGGFDHNAQTLRIVTTLEKKYADFDGLNLTWESLEGIVKHNGPLKSNIPNVIIEYQSIINRKNKSLNLNLSKFAGPEAQVAAISDDIAYNNHDIDDGIRAGLFN
;
A
#
# COMPACT_ATOMS: atom_id res chain seq x y z
N SER A 1 16.15 17.93 9.24
CA SER A 1 16.70 17.37 10.49
C SER A 1 17.72 16.33 10.12
N SER A 2 18.94 16.38 10.67
CA SER A 2 20.06 15.48 10.37
C SER A 2 19.83 14.02 10.84
N TYR A 3 18.80 13.78 11.63
CA TYR A 3 18.54 12.47 12.27
C TYR A 3 17.53 11.59 11.52
N ARG A 4 16.81 12.09 10.52
CA ARG A 4 15.84 11.33 9.76
C ARG A 4 16.15 11.40 8.26
N ASN A 5 16.32 10.24 7.63
CA ASN A 5 16.43 10.16 6.17
C ASN A 5 15.08 10.46 5.48
N ALA A 6 15.05 10.43 4.16
CA ALA A 6 13.86 10.75 3.39
C ALA A 6 12.74 9.71 3.61
N PHE A 7 13.09 8.42 3.66
CA PHE A 7 12.15 7.31 3.83
C PHE A 7 11.56 7.23 5.24
N MET A 8 12.35 7.54 6.28
CA MET A 8 11.83 7.70 7.63
C MET A 8 10.77 8.81 7.71
N ARG A 9 10.95 9.91 6.97
CA ARG A 9 9.94 10.98 6.89
C ARG A 9 8.69 10.53 6.16
N ASP A 10 8.83 9.76 5.10
CA ASP A 10 7.70 9.20 4.36
C ASP A 10 6.89 8.26 5.25
N ARG A 11 7.55 7.34 5.96
CA ARG A 11 6.92 6.47 6.95
C ARG A 11 6.14 7.27 8.01
N ASP A 12 6.77 8.26 8.62
CA ASP A 12 6.13 9.08 9.64
C ASP A 12 4.89 9.80 9.09
N ARG A 13 4.96 10.32 7.86
CA ARG A 13 3.82 10.97 7.18
C ARG A 13 2.67 10.00 6.93
N LEU A 14 2.97 8.77 6.52
CA LEU A 14 1.98 7.70 6.32
C LEU A 14 1.28 7.33 7.63
N ILE A 15 2.03 6.98 8.67
CA ILE A 15 1.49 6.59 9.98
C ILE A 15 0.58 7.68 10.55
N HIS A 16 0.96 8.94 10.37
CA HIS A 16 0.17 10.08 10.86
C HIS A 16 -0.94 10.54 9.91
N SER A 17 -1.19 9.85 8.77
CA SER A 17 -2.26 10.18 7.84
C SER A 17 -3.64 9.76 8.36
N ALA A 18 -4.69 10.39 7.84
CA ALA A 18 -6.05 9.97 8.14
C ALA A 18 -6.38 8.63 7.47
N ALA A 19 -5.83 8.38 6.29
CA ALA A 19 -6.02 7.12 5.56
C ALA A 19 -5.48 5.93 6.34
N PHE A 20 -4.29 6.05 6.97
CA PHE A 20 -3.70 4.97 7.76
C PHE A 20 -4.58 4.62 8.98
N ARG A 21 -5.09 5.62 9.70
CA ARG A 21 -6.02 5.37 10.83
C ARG A 21 -7.32 4.69 10.40
N ARG A 22 -7.82 4.97 9.17
CA ARG A 22 -9.04 4.33 8.65
C ARG A 22 -8.87 2.85 8.35
N LEU A 23 -7.65 2.32 8.24
CA LEU A 23 -7.40 0.89 8.07
C LEU A 23 -7.96 0.07 9.25
N GLU A 24 -8.09 0.66 10.44
CA GLU A 24 -8.73 0.03 11.60
C GLU A 24 -10.18 -0.37 11.33
N HIS A 25 -10.89 0.39 10.51
CA HIS A 25 -12.29 0.16 10.17
C HIS A 25 -12.50 -0.65 8.89
N LYS A 26 -11.43 -1.24 8.34
CA LYS A 26 -11.48 -2.10 7.15
C LYS A 26 -11.13 -3.52 7.54
N THR A 27 -11.99 -4.45 7.17
CA THR A 27 -11.78 -5.88 7.43
C THR A 27 -10.66 -6.43 6.52
N GLN A 28 -9.86 -7.37 7.04
CA GLN A 28 -8.91 -8.11 6.22
C GLN A 28 -9.62 -9.24 5.46
N VAL A 29 -10.18 -10.22 6.17
CA VAL A 29 -10.93 -11.34 5.59
C VAL A 29 -12.30 -11.47 6.26
N PHE A 30 -12.37 -11.53 7.59
CA PHE A 30 -13.60 -11.69 8.35
C PHE A 30 -14.14 -10.37 8.91
N VAL A 31 -15.45 -10.25 9.02
CA VAL A 31 -16.10 -9.06 9.58
C VAL A 31 -15.95 -9.05 11.11
N GLN A 32 -15.47 -7.94 11.65
CA GLN A 32 -15.09 -7.76 13.07
C GLN A 32 -16.23 -8.00 14.10
N HIS A 33 -17.48 -8.19 13.64
CA HIS A 33 -18.64 -8.39 14.52
C HIS A 33 -18.73 -9.80 15.15
N GLU A 34 -17.87 -10.74 14.76
CA GLU A 34 -17.93 -12.13 15.23
C GLU A 34 -16.92 -12.46 16.36
N GLY A 35 -16.19 -11.46 16.89
CA GLY A 35 -15.27 -11.63 18.03
C GLY A 35 -14.07 -10.68 18.04
N ASP A 36 -13.49 -10.46 19.22
CA ASP A 36 -12.38 -9.52 19.47
C ASP A 36 -11.03 -9.94 18.84
N ASN A 37 -10.97 -11.08 18.17
CA ASN A 37 -9.72 -11.66 17.64
C ASN A 37 -9.52 -11.45 16.14
N PHE A 38 -10.44 -10.77 15.43
CA PHE A 38 -10.30 -10.56 14.00
C PHE A 38 -9.37 -9.39 13.68
N ARG A 39 -8.46 -9.63 12.72
CA ARG A 39 -7.49 -8.63 12.28
C ARG A 39 -8.13 -7.56 11.43
N SER A 40 -7.86 -6.30 11.78
CA SER A 40 -8.12 -5.17 10.89
C SER A 40 -7.01 -5.04 9.84
N ARG A 41 -7.25 -4.29 8.77
CA ARG A 41 -6.19 -3.97 7.79
C ARG A 41 -5.05 -3.17 8.43
N LEU A 42 -5.31 -2.44 9.51
CA LEU A 42 -4.28 -1.72 10.24
C LEU A 42 -3.27 -2.68 10.88
N THR A 43 -3.75 -3.68 11.63
CA THR A 43 -2.87 -4.67 12.27
C THR A 43 -2.12 -5.50 11.25
N HIS A 44 -2.77 -5.91 10.16
CA HIS A 44 -2.13 -6.59 9.03
C HIS A 44 -1.00 -5.74 8.43
N SER A 45 -1.24 -4.47 8.10
CA SER A 45 -0.21 -3.58 7.52
C SER A 45 0.98 -3.39 8.45
N ILE A 46 0.78 -3.38 9.78
CA ILE A 46 1.86 -3.30 10.77
C ILE A 46 2.69 -4.60 10.76
N GLU A 47 2.05 -5.77 10.71
CA GLU A 47 2.73 -7.08 10.65
C GLU A 47 3.54 -7.21 9.35
N VAL A 48 2.96 -6.85 8.20
CA VAL A 48 3.66 -6.82 6.90
C VAL A 48 4.89 -5.91 6.96
N ALA A 49 4.74 -4.73 7.54
CA ALA A 49 5.83 -3.75 7.68
C ALA A 49 6.98 -4.28 8.55
N GLN A 50 6.66 -4.98 9.64
CA GLN A 50 7.64 -5.61 10.52
C GLN A 50 8.44 -6.72 9.79
N ILE A 51 7.75 -7.56 9.01
CA ILE A 51 8.38 -8.62 8.20
C ILE A 51 9.26 -7.98 7.12
N ALA A 52 8.74 -7.00 6.38
CA ALA A 52 9.46 -6.30 5.32
C ALA A 52 10.75 -5.64 5.84
N ARG A 53 10.68 -4.97 6.99
CA ARG A 53 11.85 -4.37 7.63
C ARG A 53 12.90 -5.43 8.00
N THR A 54 12.47 -6.58 8.50
CA THR A 54 13.36 -7.67 8.89
C THR A 54 14.08 -8.25 7.66
N ILE A 55 13.35 -8.54 6.59
CA ILE A 55 13.90 -9.09 5.35
C ILE A 55 14.85 -8.08 4.70
N ALA A 56 14.42 -6.82 4.55
CA ALA A 56 15.24 -5.75 3.96
C ALA A 56 16.57 -5.59 4.70
N THR A 57 16.54 -5.57 6.04
CA THR A 57 17.75 -5.48 6.87
C THR A 57 18.70 -6.66 6.61
N ARG A 58 18.18 -7.89 6.48
CA ARG A 58 19.00 -9.08 6.19
C ARG A 58 19.60 -9.09 4.79
N LEU A 59 18.92 -8.48 3.84
CA LEU A 59 19.39 -8.36 2.45
C LEU A 59 20.29 -7.14 2.21
N GLY A 60 20.51 -6.29 3.23
CA GLY A 60 21.28 -5.05 3.07
C GLY A 60 20.56 -3.97 2.24
N LEU A 61 19.23 -4.03 2.16
CA LEU A 61 18.37 -3.06 1.51
C LEU A 61 17.97 -1.94 2.47
N ASP A 62 17.35 -0.87 1.94
CA ASP A 62 16.82 0.19 2.80
C ASP A 62 15.55 -0.27 3.53
N SER A 63 15.72 -0.56 4.82
CA SER A 63 14.63 -1.08 5.66
C SER A 63 13.53 -0.05 5.92
N ASP A 64 13.83 1.25 5.89
CA ASP A 64 12.85 2.31 6.08
C ASP A 64 11.97 2.47 4.83
N LEU A 65 12.55 2.28 3.63
CA LEU A 65 11.79 2.27 2.38
C LEU A 65 10.88 1.03 2.30
N ALA A 66 11.40 -0.17 2.59
CA ALA A 66 10.61 -1.40 2.59
C ALA A 66 9.43 -1.32 3.57
N GLU A 67 9.67 -0.84 4.79
CA GLU A 67 8.63 -0.58 5.80
C GLU A 67 7.60 0.43 5.31
N THR A 68 8.04 1.52 4.68
CA THR A 68 7.17 2.57 4.16
C THR A 68 6.21 2.04 3.09
N VAL A 69 6.71 1.27 2.12
CA VAL A 69 5.88 0.65 1.07
C VAL A 69 4.90 -0.35 1.68
N ALA A 70 5.36 -1.18 2.62
CA ALA A 70 4.54 -2.15 3.32
C ALA A 70 3.40 -1.50 4.12
N LEU A 71 3.65 -0.40 4.83
CA LEU A 71 2.60 0.36 5.53
C LEU A 71 1.57 0.99 4.59
N ALA A 72 1.98 1.29 3.36
CA ALA A 72 1.13 2.02 2.40
C ALA A 72 0.31 1.10 1.49
N HIS A 73 0.68 -0.18 1.34
CA HIS A 73 0.13 -1.05 0.28
C HIS A 73 -1.40 -1.14 0.29
N ASP A 74 -2.01 -1.16 1.48
CA ASP A 74 -3.44 -1.37 1.69
C ASP A 74 -4.27 -0.08 1.86
N LEU A 75 -3.66 1.12 1.83
CA LEU A 75 -4.36 2.38 2.13
C LEU A 75 -5.59 2.62 1.25
N GLY A 76 -5.53 2.24 -0.02
CA GLY A 76 -6.58 2.43 -1.00
C GLY A 76 -7.66 1.34 -1.02
N HIS A 77 -7.52 0.27 -0.25
CA HIS A 77 -8.51 -0.80 -0.23
C HIS A 77 -9.89 -0.33 0.21
N THR A 78 -10.92 -0.94 -0.38
CA THR A 78 -12.32 -0.75 0.00
C THR A 78 -12.66 -1.51 1.28
N PRO A 79 -13.74 -1.14 2.00
CA PRO A 79 -14.39 -2.04 2.94
C PRO A 79 -14.76 -3.37 2.26
N PHE A 80 -14.71 -4.48 3.00
CA PHE A 80 -15.04 -5.84 2.52
C PHE A 80 -14.03 -6.41 1.50
N GLY A 81 -12.76 -5.97 1.55
CA GLY A 81 -11.65 -6.56 0.80
C GLY A 81 -11.88 -6.61 -0.72
N HIS A 82 -11.49 -7.71 -1.34
CA HIS A 82 -11.61 -7.90 -2.79
C HIS A 82 -13.06 -7.91 -3.30
N ALA A 83 -14.00 -8.42 -2.51
CA ALA A 83 -15.42 -8.40 -2.90
C ALA A 83 -15.96 -6.95 -3.00
N GLY A 84 -15.55 -6.08 -2.06
CA GLY A 84 -15.88 -4.66 -2.11
C GLY A 84 -15.19 -3.96 -3.28
N GLU A 85 -13.96 -4.30 -3.59
CA GLU A 85 -13.23 -3.76 -4.73
C GLU A 85 -13.89 -4.15 -6.05
N GLU A 86 -14.24 -5.42 -6.23
CA GLU A 86 -14.92 -5.90 -7.44
C GLU A 86 -16.27 -5.19 -7.62
N ALA A 87 -17.08 -5.11 -6.58
CA ALA A 87 -18.37 -4.42 -6.62
C ALA A 87 -18.23 -2.95 -6.99
N LEU A 88 -17.23 -2.25 -6.40
CA LEU A 88 -16.97 -0.85 -6.71
C LEU A 88 -16.42 -0.68 -8.14
N ASN A 89 -15.50 -1.54 -8.57
CA ASN A 89 -14.96 -1.53 -9.93
C ASN A 89 -16.08 -1.72 -10.98
N ASN A 90 -16.98 -2.68 -10.75
CA ASN A 90 -18.13 -2.91 -11.62
C ASN A 90 -19.08 -1.70 -11.66
N SER A 91 -19.36 -1.09 -10.50
CA SER A 91 -20.21 0.09 -10.40
C SER A 91 -19.61 1.32 -11.07
N MET A 92 -18.28 1.42 -11.08
CA MET A 92 -17.53 2.53 -11.67
C MET A 92 -17.04 2.26 -13.10
N LYS A 93 -17.44 1.16 -13.73
CA LYS A 93 -16.96 0.75 -15.07
C LYS A 93 -17.00 1.87 -16.11
N ASN A 94 -18.09 2.67 -16.11
CA ASN A 94 -18.26 3.81 -17.01
C ASN A 94 -17.51 5.09 -16.55
N LYS A 95 -16.80 5.03 -15.43
CA LYS A 95 -16.03 6.12 -14.81
C LYS A 95 -14.53 5.80 -14.73
N GLY A 96 -14.06 4.77 -15.43
CA GLY A 96 -12.65 4.35 -15.41
C GLY A 96 -12.34 3.21 -14.44
N GLY A 97 -13.34 2.62 -13.79
CA GLY A 97 -13.17 1.53 -12.85
C GLY A 97 -12.63 1.96 -11.48
N PHE A 98 -12.25 0.98 -10.68
CA PHE A 98 -11.60 1.15 -9.39
C PHE A 98 -10.43 0.16 -9.27
N ASP A 99 -9.33 0.62 -8.69
CA ASP A 99 -8.13 -0.15 -8.38
C ASP A 99 -7.54 0.39 -7.07
N HIS A 100 -7.22 -0.48 -6.11
CA HIS A 100 -6.77 -0.06 -4.79
C HIS A 100 -5.39 0.59 -4.81
N ASN A 101 -4.47 0.18 -5.70
CA ASN A 101 -3.15 0.81 -5.84
C ASN A 101 -3.27 2.22 -6.43
N ALA A 102 -4.12 2.39 -7.45
CA ALA A 102 -4.44 3.71 -7.99
C ALA A 102 -5.09 4.62 -6.95
N GLN A 103 -5.97 4.07 -6.12
CA GLN A 103 -6.58 4.81 -5.01
C GLN A 103 -5.56 5.14 -3.92
N THR A 104 -4.63 4.23 -3.59
CA THR A 104 -3.51 4.52 -2.67
C THR A 104 -2.68 5.68 -3.19
N LEU A 105 -2.29 5.64 -4.47
CA LEU A 105 -1.56 6.74 -5.11
C LEU A 105 -2.33 8.07 -4.98
N ARG A 106 -3.63 8.07 -5.29
CA ARG A 106 -4.48 9.26 -5.18
C ARG A 106 -4.55 9.79 -3.75
N ILE A 107 -4.66 8.91 -2.76
CA ILE A 107 -4.66 9.28 -1.34
C ILE A 107 -3.38 10.01 -0.99
N VAL A 108 -2.22 9.39 -1.24
CA VAL A 108 -0.93 9.92 -0.79
C VAL A 108 -0.43 11.13 -1.59
N THR A 109 -0.96 11.35 -2.80
CA THR A 109 -0.55 12.48 -3.65
C THR A 109 -1.53 13.63 -3.68
N THR A 110 -2.83 13.40 -3.34
CA THR A 110 -3.87 14.41 -3.58
C THR A 110 -4.88 14.53 -2.44
N LEU A 111 -5.39 13.42 -1.89
CA LEU A 111 -6.54 13.46 -0.98
C LEU A 111 -6.17 13.78 0.48
N GLU A 112 -4.99 13.40 0.94
CA GLU A 112 -4.50 13.82 2.25
C GLU A 112 -4.18 15.31 2.23
N LYS A 113 -4.84 16.07 3.10
CA LYS A 113 -4.74 17.55 3.18
C LYS A 113 -4.20 17.98 4.55
N LYS A 114 -3.05 17.43 4.91
CA LYS A 114 -2.45 17.67 6.23
C LYS A 114 -1.50 18.86 6.25
N TYR A 115 -0.89 19.18 5.13
CA TYR A 115 0.15 20.20 5.00
C TYR A 115 -0.36 21.38 4.18
N ALA A 116 -0.04 22.63 4.63
CA ALA A 116 -0.48 23.83 3.93
C ALA A 116 0.25 24.07 2.59
N ASP A 117 1.50 23.63 2.52
CA ASP A 117 2.40 23.95 1.40
C ASP A 117 2.23 23.02 0.18
N PHE A 118 1.57 21.86 0.35
CA PHE A 118 1.42 20.88 -0.72
C PHE A 118 0.23 19.94 -0.49
N ASP A 119 -0.31 19.43 -1.59
CA ASP A 119 -1.30 18.37 -1.59
C ASP A 119 -0.65 17.00 -1.30
N GLY A 120 -1.40 16.11 -0.67
CA GLY A 120 -0.94 14.77 -0.33
C GLY A 120 0.10 14.77 0.79
N LEU A 121 0.91 13.73 0.80
CA LEU A 121 1.94 13.48 1.81
C LEU A 121 3.35 13.87 1.36
N ASN A 122 3.55 14.28 0.11
CA ASN A 122 4.83 14.62 -0.49
C ASN A 122 5.89 13.53 -0.23
N LEU A 123 5.57 12.30 -0.64
CA LEU A 123 6.46 11.15 -0.51
C LEU A 123 7.57 11.19 -1.57
N THR A 124 8.65 10.47 -1.32
CA THR A 124 9.74 10.27 -2.27
C THR A 124 9.28 9.50 -3.51
N TRP A 125 10.06 9.61 -4.58
CA TRP A 125 9.79 8.88 -5.83
C TRP A 125 9.80 7.37 -5.61
N GLU A 126 10.76 6.87 -4.85
CA GLU A 126 10.94 5.45 -4.54
C GLU A 126 9.74 4.88 -3.77
N SER A 127 9.22 5.64 -2.81
CA SER A 127 8.01 5.27 -2.08
C SER A 127 6.78 5.22 -3.00
N LEU A 128 6.61 6.21 -3.88
CA LEU A 128 5.51 6.24 -4.85
C LEU A 128 5.62 5.14 -5.91
N GLU A 129 6.84 4.88 -6.40
CA GLU A 129 7.12 3.77 -7.31
C GLU A 129 6.73 2.43 -6.66
N GLY A 130 7.16 2.21 -5.43
CA GLY A 130 6.85 1.02 -4.66
C GLY A 130 5.34 0.83 -4.46
N ILE A 131 4.64 1.88 -4.02
CA ILE A 131 3.18 1.86 -3.83
C ILE A 131 2.45 1.42 -5.10
N VAL A 132 2.86 1.93 -6.25
CA VAL A 132 2.17 1.66 -7.53
C VAL A 132 2.52 0.28 -8.10
N LYS A 133 3.72 -0.24 -7.83
CA LYS A 133 4.28 -1.41 -8.53
C LYS A 133 4.71 -2.56 -7.61
N HIS A 134 4.39 -2.56 -6.31
CA HIS A 134 4.79 -3.69 -5.44
C HIS A 134 4.26 -5.02 -5.96
N ASN A 135 3.06 -5.05 -6.56
CA ASN A 135 2.47 -6.24 -7.18
C ASN A 135 3.03 -6.56 -8.58
N GLY A 136 4.05 -5.82 -9.04
CA GLY A 136 4.71 -6.05 -10.32
C GLY A 136 4.51 -4.93 -11.36
N PRO A 137 5.07 -5.13 -12.57
CA PRO A 137 4.99 -4.16 -13.65
C PRO A 137 3.58 -3.97 -14.19
N LEU A 138 3.21 -2.72 -14.48
CA LEU A 138 1.96 -2.38 -15.15
C LEU A 138 2.19 -2.28 -16.66
N LYS A 139 1.73 -3.28 -17.41
CA LYS A 139 1.92 -3.38 -18.88
C LYS A 139 0.64 -3.13 -19.68
N SER A 140 -0.52 -3.41 -19.10
CA SER A 140 -1.84 -3.28 -19.74
C SER A 140 -2.88 -2.85 -18.71
N ASN A 141 -3.99 -2.29 -19.17
CA ASN A 141 -5.12 -1.87 -18.33
C ASN A 141 -4.71 -0.95 -17.16
N ILE A 142 -3.75 -0.05 -17.41
CA ILE A 142 -3.26 0.86 -16.38
C ILE A 142 -4.38 1.82 -15.97
N PRO A 143 -4.71 1.93 -14.67
CA PRO A 143 -5.73 2.85 -14.19
C PRO A 143 -5.46 4.30 -14.59
N ASN A 144 -6.51 5.02 -14.99
CA ASN A 144 -6.40 6.41 -15.47
C ASN A 144 -5.70 7.33 -14.44
N VAL A 145 -5.95 7.15 -13.16
CA VAL A 145 -5.31 7.92 -12.09
C VAL A 145 -3.78 7.81 -12.15
N ILE A 146 -3.25 6.60 -12.42
CA ILE A 146 -1.80 6.37 -12.52
C ILE A 146 -1.26 7.04 -13.79
N ILE A 147 -1.98 6.93 -14.93
CA ILE A 147 -1.60 7.57 -16.19
C ILE A 147 -1.56 9.10 -16.04
N GLU A 148 -2.58 9.68 -15.43
CA GLU A 148 -2.68 11.12 -15.19
C GLU A 148 -1.53 11.60 -14.29
N TYR A 149 -1.29 10.90 -13.17
CA TYR A 149 -0.19 11.21 -12.27
C TYR A 149 1.16 11.16 -13.00
N GLN A 150 1.41 10.07 -13.74
CA GLN A 150 2.65 9.92 -14.52
C GLN A 150 2.80 11.04 -15.55
N SER A 151 1.73 11.48 -16.20
CA SER A 151 1.78 12.58 -17.16
C SER A 151 2.10 13.93 -16.52
N ILE A 152 1.57 14.19 -15.33
CA ILE A 152 1.87 15.40 -14.54
C ILE A 152 3.34 15.41 -14.10
N ILE A 153 3.83 14.29 -13.58
CA ILE A 153 5.21 14.14 -13.14
C ILE A 153 6.18 14.31 -14.30
N ASN A 154 5.93 13.68 -15.45
CA ASN A 154 6.77 13.78 -16.64
C ASN A 154 6.88 15.21 -17.16
N ARG A 155 5.82 16.02 -17.03
CA ARG A 155 5.85 17.44 -17.39
C ARG A 155 6.70 18.27 -16.43
N LYS A 156 6.69 17.94 -15.15
CA LYS A 156 7.48 18.64 -14.11
C LYS A 156 8.95 18.22 -14.14
N ASN A 157 9.21 16.92 -14.18
CA ASN A 157 10.56 16.36 -14.22
C ASN A 157 10.53 14.93 -14.78
N LYS A 158 11.15 14.73 -15.96
CA LYS A 158 11.20 13.41 -16.62
C LYS A 158 11.98 12.35 -15.82
N SER A 159 12.88 12.75 -14.94
CA SER A 159 13.63 11.82 -14.09
C SER A 159 12.75 11.14 -13.02
N LEU A 160 11.56 11.67 -12.76
CA LEU A 160 10.59 11.12 -11.81
C LEU A 160 9.60 10.16 -12.47
N ASN A 161 9.89 9.66 -13.69
CA ASN A 161 9.08 8.66 -14.36
C ASN A 161 9.04 7.36 -13.53
N LEU A 162 7.84 6.88 -13.18
CA LEU A 162 7.65 5.66 -12.37
C LEU A 162 8.03 4.37 -13.13
N ASN A 163 8.40 4.47 -14.42
CA ASN A 163 8.81 3.32 -15.25
C ASN A 163 7.83 2.13 -15.13
N LEU A 164 6.54 2.38 -15.36
CA LEU A 164 5.44 1.48 -15.05
C LEU A 164 5.61 0.06 -15.61
N SER A 165 6.27 -0.10 -16.77
CA SER A 165 6.50 -1.39 -17.43
C SER A 165 7.66 -2.21 -16.84
N LYS A 166 8.45 -1.64 -15.90
CA LYS A 166 9.56 -2.31 -15.23
C LYS A 166 9.16 -2.71 -13.81
N PHE A 167 9.83 -3.71 -13.24
CA PHE A 167 9.71 -4.03 -11.82
C PHE A 167 10.08 -2.83 -10.96
N ALA A 168 9.46 -2.73 -9.78
CA ALA A 168 9.86 -1.79 -8.75
C ALA A 168 11.21 -2.16 -8.14
N GLY A 169 11.76 -1.25 -7.35
CA GLY A 169 12.97 -1.50 -6.55
C GLY A 169 12.82 -2.73 -5.63
N PRO A 170 13.95 -3.32 -5.19
CA PRO A 170 13.94 -4.53 -4.40
C PRO A 170 13.17 -4.37 -3.07
N GLU A 171 13.16 -3.19 -2.48
CA GLU A 171 12.42 -2.89 -1.25
C GLU A 171 10.91 -3.06 -1.43
N ALA A 172 10.37 -2.64 -2.57
CA ALA A 172 8.96 -2.83 -2.89
C ALA A 172 8.62 -4.31 -3.16
N GLN A 173 9.53 -5.06 -3.77
CA GLN A 173 9.37 -6.51 -3.94
C GLN A 173 9.43 -7.24 -2.60
N VAL A 174 10.27 -6.78 -1.66
CA VAL A 174 10.27 -7.27 -0.28
C VAL A 174 8.95 -6.97 0.42
N ALA A 175 8.37 -5.79 0.22
CA ALA A 175 7.07 -5.45 0.78
C ALA A 175 5.97 -6.41 0.26
N ALA A 176 5.94 -6.70 -1.04
CA ALA A 176 4.99 -7.64 -1.64
C ALA A 176 5.12 -9.06 -1.06
N ILE A 177 6.35 -9.60 -1.00
CA ILE A 177 6.56 -10.95 -0.44
C ILE A 177 6.22 -11.00 1.05
N SER A 178 6.39 -9.89 1.77
CA SER A 178 6.05 -9.80 3.18
C SER A 178 4.54 -9.82 3.41
N ASP A 179 3.77 -9.23 2.48
CA ASP A 179 2.30 -9.33 2.45
C ASP A 179 1.86 -10.78 2.25
N ASP A 180 2.41 -11.49 1.27
CA ASP A 180 2.15 -12.92 1.04
C ASP A 180 2.46 -13.76 2.28
N ILE A 181 3.59 -13.50 2.96
CA ILE A 181 3.97 -14.23 4.18
C ILE A 181 2.97 -13.96 5.31
N ALA A 182 2.62 -12.70 5.55
CA ALA A 182 1.66 -12.33 6.58
C ALA A 182 0.29 -12.95 6.30
N TYR A 183 -0.19 -12.86 5.05
CA TYR A 183 -1.48 -13.40 4.62
C TYR A 183 -1.54 -14.91 4.83
N ASN A 184 -0.55 -15.67 4.37
CA ASN A 184 -0.48 -17.12 4.53
C ASN A 184 -0.44 -17.53 6.01
N ASN A 185 0.29 -16.81 6.86
CA ASN A 185 0.31 -17.07 8.30
C ASN A 185 -1.06 -16.85 8.95
N HIS A 186 -1.79 -15.83 8.50
CA HIS A 186 -3.14 -15.56 8.99
C HIS A 186 -4.11 -16.67 8.58
N ASP A 187 -4.06 -17.11 7.33
CA ASP A 187 -4.94 -18.19 6.83
C ASP A 187 -4.69 -19.50 7.57
N ILE A 188 -3.43 -19.81 7.90
CA ILE A 188 -3.08 -20.99 8.69
C ILE A 188 -3.65 -20.86 10.11
N ASP A 189 -3.44 -19.74 10.78
CA ASP A 189 -3.95 -19.50 12.15
C ASP A 189 -5.47 -19.58 12.21
N ASP A 190 -6.15 -18.94 11.26
CA ASP A 190 -7.60 -18.96 11.15
C ASP A 190 -8.12 -20.37 10.82
N GLY A 191 -7.43 -21.11 9.95
CA GLY A 191 -7.75 -22.50 9.64
C GLY A 191 -7.62 -23.46 10.83
N ILE A 192 -6.58 -23.27 11.65
CA ILE A 192 -6.39 -24.02 12.89
C ILE A 192 -7.52 -23.70 13.89
N ARG A 193 -7.85 -22.41 14.08
CA ARG A 193 -8.93 -21.99 14.98
C ARG A 193 -10.30 -22.47 14.54
N ALA A 194 -10.53 -22.55 13.21
CA ALA A 194 -11.76 -23.09 12.64
C ALA A 194 -11.81 -24.63 12.67
N GLY A 195 -10.75 -25.33 13.15
CA GLY A 195 -10.70 -26.80 13.18
C GLY A 195 -10.60 -27.44 11.78
N LEU A 196 -10.12 -26.70 10.79
CA LEU A 196 -9.94 -27.21 9.41
C LEU A 196 -8.66 -28.01 9.25
N PHE A 197 -7.69 -27.82 10.16
CA PHE A 197 -6.43 -28.55 10.22
C PHE A 197 -6.34 -29.33 11.55
N ASN A 198 -5.89 -30.59 11.45
CA ASN A 198 -5.61 -31.48 12.59
C ASN A 198 -4.12 -31.46 12.94
#